data_30c6a5fb9558291aea55bc37e8207db4
#
_entry.id   30c6a5fb9558291aea55bc37e8207db4
#
_cell.length_a   1.000
_cell.length_b   1.000
_cell.length_c   1.000
_cell.angle_alpha   90.00
_cell.angle_beta   90.00
_cell.angle_gamma   90.00
#
_symmetry.space_group_name_H-M   'P 1'
#
loop_
_entity.id
_entity.type
_entity.pdbx_description
1 polymer ?
#
loop_
_entity_poly.entity_id
_entity_poly.type
_entity_poly.pdbx_seq_one_letter_code
_entity_poly.pdbx_strand_id
1 'polypeptide(L)'
;MHRRSFLYRTALVSIGSFLPFWTRAGSTEIPSWESLVDWARWAPSVHNLQAHRLKIVSETEAVLCYDPKFLLPVGDPNSDFNTAVMGVFTESLSIAAAHYGFAVRKTEIIGKLDHTMEEIMPFARIELVPAQRKEPLSRQLLKDRRTSRNNYDGKPLSALTLNACEDIVNAFEGQFFSSEDEDLIDYLIKINQESLFEDLNSQPMREELDGLFRYSKKEAETHRTGLWTKCMGFPGKLVKSVFRHHNRWVKGARKQMLKQYYRGTFSGTATVGWIQYPWTTNEDKFEFGRMLCRIWMQMANDDAYMHPFGNLITNPSAFEKMNNTLELNKESAAPLAFAFRAGYSKQPPRSFRIPTNKIILS
;
A
#
# COMPACT_ATOMS: atom_id res chain seq x y z
N MET A 1 -29.22 -59.10 -23.81
CA MET A 1 -30.49 -59.34 -24.57
C MET A 1 -31.49 -58.26 -24.19
N HIS A 2 -32.10 -57.68 -25.25
CA HIS A 2 -33.31 -56.82 -25.33
C HIS A 2 -33.12 -55.35 -24.83
N ARG A 3 -32.95 -54.43 -25.76
CA ARG A 3 -33.85 -53.75 -26.75
C ARG A 3 -34.74 -52.69 -26.14
N ARG A 4 -34.37 -51.44 -26.45
CA ARG A 4 -35.09 -50.31 -27.09
C ARG A 4 -36.55 -50.05 -26.66
N SER A 5 -36.85 -48.80 -26.26
CA SER A 5 -37.90 -48.02 -26.92
C SER A 5 -37.64 -46.53 -26.82
N PHE A 6 -37.65 -45.90 -27.98
CA PHE A 6 -37.57 -44.50 -28.32
C PHE A 6 -38.99 -43.91 -28.19
N LEU A 7 -39.16 -42.81 -27.48
CA LEU A 7 -40.40 -42.01 -27.55
C LEU A 7 -40.02 -40.54 -27.86
N TYR A 8 -40.28 -40.17 -29.12
CA TYR A 8 -40.33 -38.76 -29.56
C TYR A 8 -41.50 -38.05 -28.87
N ARG A 9 -41.26 -36.91 -28.27
CA ARG A 9 -42.26 -35.89 -28.01
C ARG A 9 -41.85 -34.61 -28.72
N THR A 10 -42.56 -34.29 -29.77
CA THR A 10 -42.64 -33.04 -30.48
C THR A 10 -43.09 -31.95 -29.51
N ALA A 11 -42.20 -30.99 -29.21
CA ALA A 11 -42.58 -29.77 -28.51
C ALA A 11 -42.62 -28.62 -29.53
N LEU A 12 -43.78 -28.01 -29.60
CA LEU A 12 -44.08 -26.81 -30.40
C LEU A 12 -43.09 -25.69 -29.99
N VAL A 13 -42.39 -25.21 -30.98
CA VAL A 13 -41.57 -24.00 -30.85
C VAL A 13 -42.49 -22.78 -30.99
N SER A 14 -42.83 -22.15 -29.88
CA SER A 14 -43.39 -20.81 -29.89
C SER A 14 -42.26 -19.81 -30.18
N ILE A 15 -42.29 -19.21 -31.34
CA ILE A 15 -41.45 -18.09 -31.73
C ILE A 15 -41.92 -16.87 -30.92
N GLY A 16 -41.38 -16.72 -29.71
CA GLY A 16 -41.45 -15.48 -28.98
C GLY A 16 -40.41 -14.53 -29.56
N SER A 17 -40.88 -13.45 -30.15
CA SER A 17 -40.06 -12.33 -30.60
C SER A 17 -39.23 -11.81 -29.45
N PHE A 18 -37.95 -12.21 -29.39
CA PHE A 18 -36.97 -11.55 -28.58
C PHE A 18 -36.67 -10.17 -29.22
N LEU A 19 -37.42 -9.16 -28.81
CA LEU A 19 -36.91 -7.79 -28.93
C LEU A 19 -35.66 -7.70 -28.08
N PRO A 20 -34.53 -7.28 -28.65
CA PRO A 20 -33.36 -6.99 -27.84
C PRO A 20 -33.74 -5.86 -26.89
N PHE A 21 -33.79 -6.15 -25.59
CA PHE A 21 -33.74 -5.10 -24.59
C PHE A 21 -32.38 -4.40 -24.75
N TRP A 22 -32.39 -3.38 -25.57
CA TRP A 22 -31.39 -2.35 -25.53
C TRP A 22 -31.57 -1.69 -24.16
N THR A 23 -30.87 -2.22 -23.13
CA THR A 23 -30.61 -1.43 -21.95
C THR A 23 -29.90 -0.18 -22.47
N ARG A 24 -30.63 0.93 -22.47
CA ARG A 24 -30.04 2.26 -22.64
C ARG A 24 -28.80 2.27 -21.75
N ALA A 25 -27.61 2.26 -22.35
CA ALA A 25 -26.41 2.69 -21.68
C ALA A 25 -26.77 4.09 -21.18
N GLY A 26 -27.04 4.23 -19.90
CA GLY A 26 -27.18 5.52 -19.27
C GLY A 26 -25.94 6.29 -19.68
N SER A 27 -26.10 7.54 -20.07
CA SER A 27 -24.97 8.43 -20.27
C SER A 27 -24.14 8.34 -18.99
N THR A 28 -23.01 7.64 -19.05
CA THR A 28 -22.07 7.57 -17.94
C THR A 28 -21.51 8.98 -17.82
N GLU A 29 -22.03 9.71 -16.84
CA GLU A 29 -21.51 11.04 -16.51
C GLU A 29 -20.03 10.89 -16.15
N ILE A 30 -19.18 11.68 -16.82
CA ILE A 30 -17.74 11.68 -16.53
C ILE A 30 -17.55 12.18 -15.10
N PRO A 31 -16.96 11.40 -14.20
CA PRO A 31 -16.79 11.83 -12.82
C PRO A 31 -15.78 12.98 -12.72
N SER A 32 -16.06 13.97 -11.89
CA SER A 32 -15.08 15.02 -11.64
C SER A 32 -13.84 14.50 -10.92
N TRP A 33 -12.67 15.05 -11.22
CA TRP A 33 -11.42 14.72 -10.54
C TRP A 33 -11.51 14.94 -9.04
N GLU A 34 -12.25 15.96 -8.58
CA GLU A 34 -12.48 16.22 -7.16
C GLU A 34 -13.18 15.05 -6.47
N SER A 35 -14.20 14.49 -7.11
CA SER A 35 -14.93 13.34 -6.57
C SER A 35 -14.05 12.09 -6.50
N LEU A 36 -13.17 11.88 -7.48
CA LEU A 36 -12.22 10.76 -7.48
C LEU A 36 -11.14 10.94 -6.40
N VAL A 37 -10.61 12.15 -6.26
CA VAL A 37 -9.59 12.46 -5.24
C VAL A 37 -10.16 12.34 -3.83
N ASP A 38 -11.45 12.63 -3.57
CA ASP A 38 -12.03 12.42 -2.23
C ASP A 38 -11.98 10.96 -1.78
N TRP A 39 -12.02 10.03 -2.73
CA TRP A 39 -11.78 8.61 -2.46
C TRP A 39 -10.29 8.27 -2.43
N ALA A 40 -9.54 8.67 -3.45
CA ALA A 40 -8.14 8.30 -3.61
C ALA A 40 -7.21 8.90 -2.54
N ARG A 41 -7.56 10.04 -1.92
CA ARG A 41 -6.77 10.61 -0.81
C ARG A 41 -6.60 9.69 0.40
N TRP A 42 -7.36 8.60 0.47
CA TRP A 42 -7.19 7.56 1.49
C TRP A 42 -6.11 6.53 1.15
N ALA A 43 -5.50 6.65 -0.02
CA ALA A 43 -4.36 5.84 -0.43
C ALA A 43 -3.29 5.76 0.66
N PRO A 44 -2.66 4.60 0.88
CA PRO A 44 -1.48 4.52 1.72
C PRO A 44 -0.32 5.29 1.11
N SER A 45 0.51 5.88 1.94
CA SER A 45 1.75 6.53 1.52
C SER A 45 2.85 6.32 2.55
N VAL A 46 4.10 6.44 2.15
CA VAL A 46 5.25 6.33 3.04
C VAL A 46 5.04 7.31 4.20
N HIS A 47 5.13 6.80 5.42
CA HIS A 47 4.94 7.59 6.66
C HIS A 47 3.69 8.50 6.69
N ASN A 48 2.68 8.22 5.84
CA ASN A 48 1.50 9.08 5.68
C ASN A 48 1.84 10.52 5.21
N LEU A 49 2.91 10.68 4.42
CA LEU A 49 3.37 11.99 3.97
C LEU A 49 2.49 12.57 2.86
N GLN A 50 1.91 11.72 2.01
CA GLN A 50 0.96 12.15 0.98
C GLN A 50 1.56 13.20 0.05
N ALA A 51 2.75 12.90 -0.52
CA ALA A 51 3.48 13.81 -1.40
C ALA A 51 2.74 14.09 -2.73
N HIS A 52 1.83 13.21 -3.16
CA HIS A 52 1.09 13.32 -4.40
C HIS A 52 0.21 14.59 -4.46
N ARG A 53 0.21 15.22 -5.65
CA ARG A 53 -0.64 16.34 -6.02
C ARG A 53 -1.22 16.07 -7.41
N LEU A 54 -2.32 16.74 -7.76
CA LEU A 54 -2.99 16.58 -9.05
C LEU A 54 -3.25 17.94 -9.66
N LYS A 55 -2.75 18.17 -10.87
CA LYS A 55 -3.07 19.32 -11.69
C LYS A 55 -4.07 18.89 -12.78
N ILE A 56 -5.29 19.37 -12.70
CA ILE A 56 -6.33 19.08 -13.69
C ILE A 56 -6.01 19.83 -14.99
N VAL A 57 -6.03 19.14 -16.11
CA VAL A 57 -5.82 19.70 -17.45
C VAL A 57 -7.15 19.82 -18.19
N SER A 58 -7.99 18.77 -18.12
CA SER A 58 -9.33 18.72 -18.69
C SER A 58 -10.24 17.81 -17.86
N GLU A 59 -11.47 17.59 -18.31
CA GLU A 59 -12.39 16.62 -17.68
C GLU A 59 -11.80 15.21 -17.64
N THR A 60 -10.97 14.85 -18.62
CA THR A 60 -10.40 13.50 -18.76
C THR A 60 -8.90 13.43 -18.60
N GLU A 61 -8.19 14.55 -18.49
CA GLU A 61 -6.73 14.57 -18.38
C GLU A 61 -6.26 15.31 -17.14
N ALA A 62 -5.23 14.77 -16.51
CA ALA A 62 -4.56 15.40 -15.37
C ALA A 62 -3.06 15.10 -15.37
N VAL A 63 -2.30 15.95 -14.70
CA VAL A 63 -0.88 15.72 -14.39
C VAL A 63 -0.76 15.34 -12.93
N LEU A 64 -0.24 14.16 -12.68
CA LEU A 64 0.19 13.74 -11.35
C LEU A 64 1.48 14.46 -11.01
N CYS A 65 1.47 15.21 -9.93
CA CYS A 65 2.60 15.99 -9.43
C CYS A 65 3.01 15.50 -8.03
N TYR A 66 4.16 15.94 -7.58
CA TYR A 66 4.60 15.70 -6.20
C TYR A 66 5.07 16.99 -5.53
N ASP A 67 4.90 17.04 -4.21
CA ASP A 67 5.42 18.12 -3.38
C ASP A 67 6.70 17.63 -2.69
N PRO A 68 7.88 18.17 -3.05
CA PRO A 68 9.16 17.67 -2.56
C PRO A 68 9.33 17.80 -1.04
N LYS A 69 8.61 18.70 -0.39
CA LYS A 69 8.59 18.86 1.08
C LYS A 69 8.13 17.60 1.83
N PHE A 70 7.49 16.68 1.14
CA PHE A 70 6.97 15.42 1.69
C PHE A 70 7.76 14.19 1.20
N LEU A 71 8.95 14.39 0.63
CA LEU A 71 9.91 13.32 0.34
C LEU A 71 10.82 13.07 1.55
N LEU A 72 11.61 12.02 1.48
CA LEU A 72 12.45 11.53 2.58
C LEU A 72 13.92 11.49 2.13
N PRO A 73 14.66 12.58 2.28
CA PRO A 73 16.06 12.65 1.80
C PRO A 73 16.99 11.65 2.48
N VAL A 74 16.67 11.16 3.68
CA VAL A 74 17.49 10.18 4.40
C VAL A 74 16.89 8.76 4.31
N GLY A 75 15.61 8.61 4.54
CA GLY A 75 14.95 7.29 4.57
C GLY A 75 14.60 6.73 3.20
N ASP A 76 14.51 7.56 2.16
CA ASP A 76 14.19 7.17 0.78
C ASP A 76 14.92 8.12 -0.20
N PRO A 77 16.29 8.16 -0.17
CA PRO A 77 17.07 9.18 -0.86
C PRO A 77 16.88 9.18 -2.38
N ASN A 78 16.56 8.02 -2.97
CA ASN A 78 16.26 7.89 -4.39
C ASN A 78 14.78 8.11 -4.70
N SER A 79 13.94 8.35 -3.68
CA SER A 79 12.48 8.46 -3.78
C SER A 79 11.80 7.22 -4.40
N ASP A 80 12.39 6.03 -4.20
CA ASP A 80 11.91 4.78 -4.78
C ASP A 80 10.52 4.40 -4.26
N PHE A 81 10.35 4.43 -2.94
CA PHE A 81 9.05 4.16 -2.32
C PHE A 81 8.04 5.29 -2.56
N ASN A 82 8.49 6.53 -2.64
CA ASN A 82 7.61 7.64 -3.00
C ASN A 82 7.16 7.55 -4.46
N THR A 83 8.00 7.03 -5.38
CA THR A 83 7.61 6.72 -6.75
C THR A 83 6.52 5.63 -6.78
N ALA A 84 6.68 4.56 -5.97
CA ALA A 84 5.62 3.56 -5.81
C ALA A 84 4.31 4.18 -5.26
N VAL A 85 4.38 5.14 -4.34
CA VAL A 85 3.19 5.86 -3.83
C VAL A 85 2.44 6.60 -4.94
N MET A 86 3.12 7.10 -5.99
CA MET A 86 2.44 7.68 -7.15
C MET A 86 1.58 6.64 -7.87
N GLY A 87 2.09 5.41 -8.01
CA GLY A 87 1.31 4.28 -8.53
C GLY A 87 0.14 3.92 -7.62
N VAL A 88 0.35 3.85 -6.30
CA VAL A 88 -0.72 3.60 -5.32
C VAL A 88 -1.84 4.62 -5.43
N PHE A 89 -1.51 5.90 -5.56
CA PHE A 89 -2.51 6.96 -5.68
C PHE A 89 -3.26 6.88 -7.01
N THR A 90 -2.56 6.62 -8.12
CA THR A 90 -3.19 6.45 -9.43
C THR A 90 -4.14 5.26 -9.47
N GLU A 91 -3.75 4.12 -8.90
CA GLU A 91 -4.62 2.96 -8.79
C GLU A 91 -5.84 3.23 -7.90
N SER A 92 -5.66 4.01 -6.83
CA SER A 92 -6.79 4.44 -5.98
C SER A 92 -7.76 5.34 -6.74
N LEU A 93 -7.28 6.22 -7.62
CA LEU A 93 -8.12 7.00 -8.55
C LEU A 93 -8.87 6.07 -9.50
N SER A 94 -8.20 5.05 -10.05
CA SER A 94 -8.81 4.09 -10.98
C SER A 94 -9.91 3.25 -10.31
N ILE A 95 -9.68 2.74 -9.10
CA ILE A 95 -10.71 2.02 -8.32
C ILE A 95 -11.89 2.94 -7.99
N ALA A 96 -11.64 4.23 -7.71
CA ALA A 96 -12.71 5.20 -7.50
C ALA A 96 -13.52 5.46 -8.77
N ALA A 97 -12.84 5.60 -9.92
CA ALA A 97 -13.43 5.86 -11.22
C ALA A 97 -14.29 4.69 -11.73
N ALA A 98 -13.93 3.47 -11.36
CA ALA A 98 -14.65 2.25 -11.77
C ALA A 98 -16.13 2.24 -11.33
N HIS A 99 -16.47 2.93 -10.25
CA HIS A 99 -17.87 3.14 -9.85
C HIS A 99 -18.73 3.84 -10.92
N TYR A 100 -18.08 4.66 -11.75
CA TYR A 100 -18.71 5.42 -12.82
C TYR A 100 -18.52 4.76 -14.19
N GLY A 101 -17.89 3.57 -14.25
CA GLY A 101 -17.57 2.89 -15.50
C GLY A 101 -16.31 3.40 -16.18
N PHE A 102 -15.42 4.06 -15.45
CA PHE A 102 -14.14 4.57 -15.94
C PHE A 102 -12.96 3.91 -15.23
N ALA A 103 -11.78 4.08 -15.80
CA ALA A 103 -10.49 3.75 -15.23
C ALA A 103 -9.52 4.90 -15.41
N VAL A 104 -8.52 5.01 -14.54
CA VAL A 104 -7.43 5.97 -14.71
C VAL A 104 -6.21 5.23 -15.25
N ARG A 105 -5.70 5.70 -16.39
CA ARG A 105 -4.52 5.17 -17.05
C ARG A 105 -3.39 6.18 -17.01
N LYS A 106 -2.18 5.73 -16.70
CA LYS A 106 -0.97 6.50 -16.91
C LYS A 106 -0.62 6.45 -18.41
N THR A 107 -0.37 7.60 -18.99
CA THR A 107 0.04 7.71 -20.40
C THR A 107 1.56 7.85 -20.53
N GLU A 108 2.19 8.58 -19.61
CA GLU A 108 3.61 8.89 -19.67
C GLU A 108 4.16 9.24 -18.28
N ILE A 109 5.37 8.77 -17.93
CA ILE A 109 6.17 9.34 -16.85
C ILE A 109 7.05 10.44 -17.44
N ILE A 110 6.84 11.68 -16.99
CA ILE A 110 7.50 12.89 -17.53
C ILE A 110 8.63 13.43 -16.65
N GLY A 111 8.83 12.84 -15.46
CA GLY A 111 9.84 13.28 -14.52
C GLY A 111 10.24 12.19 -13.52
N LYS A 112 11.14 12.54 -12.64
CA LYS A 112 11.51 11.73 -11.45
C LYS A 112 11.21 12.53 -10.19
N LEU A 113 11.03 11.85 -9.06
CA LEU A 113 10.93 12.52 -7.78
C LEU A 113 12.32 12.96 -7.31
N ASP A 114 12.43 14.22 -6.90
CA ASP A 114 13.67 14.83 -6.47
C ASP A 114 13.40 15.70 -5.23
N HIS A 115 13.96 15.32 -4.10
CA HIS A 115 13.80 16.02 -2.83
C HIS A 115 14.56 17.37 -2.75
N THR A 116 15.43 17.65 -3.72
CA THR A 116 16.19 18.92 -3.78
C THR A 116 15.41 20.04 -4.43
N MET A 117 14.25 19.73 -5.05
CA MET A 117 13.38 20.73 -5.64
C MET A 117 12.64 21.53 -4.56
N GLU A 118 12.35 22.80 -4.84
CA GLU A 118 11.65 23.69 -3.90
C GLU A 118 10.14 23.78 -4.19
N GLU A 119 9.77 23.59 -5.44
CA GLU A 119 8.37 23.71 -5.93
C GLU A 119 7.74 22.35 -6.21
N ILE A 120 6.41 22.36 -6.33
CA ILE A 120 5.66 21.17 -6.75
C ILE A 120 6.01 20.86 -8.21
N MET A 121 6.45 19.63 -8.45
CA MET A 121 6.96 19.19 -9.74
C MET A 121 6.03 18.17 -10.40
N PRO A 122 5.93 18.18 -11.74
CA PRO A 122 5.20 17.16 -12.49
C PRO A 122 5.95 15.82 -12.45
N PHE A 123 5.18 14.72 -12.42
CA PHE A 123 5.74 13.37 -12.44
C PHE A 123 5.21 12.53 -13.60
N ALA A 124 3.89 12.49 -13.81
CA ALA A 124 3.29 11.65 -14.85
C ALA A 124 2.00 12.30 -15.41
N ARG A 125 1.69 11.97 -16.66
CA ARG A 125 0.38 12.26 -17.27
C ARG A 125 -0.55 11.09 -17.04
N ILE A 126 -1.78 11.38 -16.69
CA ILE A 126 -2.83 10.40 -16.48
C ILE A 126 -4.10 10.82 -17.20
N GLU A 127 -4.86 9.85 -17.64
CA GLU A 127 -6.14 10.07 -18.32
C GLU A 127 -7.24 9.20 -17.75
N LEU A 128 -8.45 9.70 -17.79
CA LEU A 128 -9.68 8.98 -17.46
C LEU A 128 -10.24 8.36 -18.76
N VAL A 129 -10.35 7.04 -18.79
CA VAL A 129 -10.81 6.28 -19.94
C VAL A 129 -11.99 5.40 -19.55
N PRO A 130 -12.90 5.05 -20.48
CA PRO A 130 -13.93 4.05 -20.21
C PRO A 130 -13.31 2.73 -19.73
N ALA A 131 -13.84 2.15 -18.66
CA ALA A 131 -13.35 0.89 -18.14
C ALA A 131 -13.68 -0.26 -19.11
N GLN A 132 -12.66 -1.05 -19.46
CA GLN A 132 -12.83 -2.22 -20.32
C GLN A 132 -13.41 -3.44 -19.59
N ARG A 133 -13.24 -3.49 -18.28
CA ARG A 133 -13.69 -4.59 -17.42
C ARG A 133 -14.31 -4.05 -16.13
N LYS A 134 -15.22 -4.84 -15.55
CA LYS A 134 -15.76 -4.52 -14.24
C LYS A 134 -14.68 -4.66 -13.18
N GLU A 135 -14.52 -3.62 -12.35
CA GLU A 135 -13.60 -3.64 -11.21
C GLU A 135 -14.20 -4.49 -10.08
N PRO A 136 -13.51 -5.53 -9.60
CA PRO A 136 -14.00 -6.36 -8.51
C PRO A 136 -13.90 -5.68 -7.14
N LEU A 137 -12.98 -4.72 -6.96
CA LEU A 137 -12.73 -4.04 -5.69
C LEU A 137 -13.67 -2.84 -5.53
N SER A 138 -14.40 -2.80 -4.43
CA SER A 138 -15.25 -1.67 -4.12
C SER A 138 -14.41 -0.44 -3.73
N ARG A 139 -14.77 0.75 -4.22
CA ARG A 139 -14.15 2.00 -3.78
C ARG A 139 -14.25 2.25 -2.27
N GLN A 140 -15.22 1.64 -1.58
CA GLN A 140 -15.37 1.75 -0.13
C GLN A 140 -14.13 1.19 0.60
N LEU A 141 -13.47 0.18 0.04
CA LEU A 141 -12.23 -0.39 0.57
C LEU A 141 -11.11 0.65 0.70
N LEU A 142 -11.07 1.67 -0.17
CA LEU A 142 -10.12 2.78 -0.03
C LEU A 142 -10.26 3.49 1.33
N LYS A 143 -11.49 3.66 1.80
CA LYS A 143 -11.78 4.26 3.11
C LYS A 143 -11.66 3.28 4.27
N ASP A 144 -11.89 1.99 4.04
CA ASP A 144 -11.91 0.97 5.11
C ASP A 144 -10.53 0.40 5.40
N ARG A 145 -9.67 0.30 4.38
CA ARG A 145 -8.29 -0.18 4.50
C ARG A 145 -7.51 0.56 5.60
N ARG A 146 -6.80 -0.21 6.40
CA ARG A 146 -5.88 0.29 7.42
C ARG A 146 -4.58 -0.50 7.43
N THR A 147 -3.52 0.10 7.92
CA THR A 147 -2.32 -0.62 8.34
C THR A 147 -2.48 -0.98 9.81
N SER A 148 -2.38 -2.26 10.16
CA SER A 148 -2.47 -2.68 11.56
C SER A 148 -1.10 -2.94 12.16
N ARG A 149 -0.79 -2.20 13.21
CA ARG A 149 0.35 -2.47 14.11
C ARG A 149 -0.10 -3.03 15.45
N ASN A 150 -1.36 -3.47 15.53
CA ASN A 150 -1.89 -4.19 16.67
C ASN A 150 -1.28 -5.59 16.74
N ASN A 151 -1.41 -6.24 17.88
CA ASN A 151 -1.24 -7.68 17.96
C ASN A 151 -2.31 -8.36 17.10
N TYR A 152 -1.93 -9.43 16.42
CA TYR A 152 -2.84 -10.26 15.63
C TYR A 152 -3.42 -11.38 16.50
N ASP A 153 -4.42 -12.09 16.00
CA ASP A 153 -5.14 -13.12 16.73
C ASP A 153 -4.47 -14.52 16.70
N GLY A 154 -3.34 -14.63 15.99
CA GLY A 154 -2.58 -15.89 15.87
C GLY A 154 -3.07 -16.80 14.75
N LYS A 155 -4.07 -16.40 13.97
CA LYS A 155 -4.52 -17.17 12.82
C LYS A 155 -3.74 -16.77 11.57
N PRO A 156 -3.30 -17.74 10.75
CA PRO A 156 -2.71 -17.47 9.47
C PRO A 156 -3.75 -16.86 8.52
N LEU A 157 -3.28 -16.21 7.46
CA LEU A 157 -4.16 -15.77 6.37
C LEU A 157 -4.81 -16.99 5.70
N SER A 158 -6.06 -16.82 5.27
CA SER A 158 -6.73 -17.87 4.51
C SER A 158 -6.01 -18.14 3.18
N ALA A 159 -6.01 -19.40 2.73
CA ALA A 159 -5.48 -19.75 1.42
C ALA A 159 -6.19 -18.97 0.30
N LEU A 160 -7.46 -18.65 0.45
CA LEU A 160 -8.21 -17.82 -0.51
C LEU A 160 -7.61 -16.41 -0.62
N THR A 161 -7.30 -15.77 0.50
CA THR A 161 -6.65 -14.45 0.52
C THR A 161 -5.24 -14.50 -0.07
N LEU A 162 -4.46 -15.52 0.27
CA LEU A 162 -3.10 -15.71 -0.26
C LEU A 162 -3.12 -15.90 -1.78
N ASN A 163 -3.99 -16.79 -2.29
CA ASN A 163 -4.12 -17.04 -3.73
C ASN A 163 -4.59 -15.77 -4.47
N ALA A 164 -5.52 -15.02 -3.91
CA ALA A 164 -5.97 -13.75 -4.52
C ALA A 164 -4.84 -12.70 -4.57
N CYS A 165 -3.97 -12.64 -3.55
CA CYS A 165 -2.79 -11.79 -3.57
C CYS A 165 -1.76 -12.26 -4.61
N GLU A 166 -1.54 -13.56 -4.73
CA GLU A 166 -0.66 -14.16 -5.73
C GLU A 166 -1.17 -13.87 -7.16
N ASP A 167 -2.47 -14.04 -7.42
CA ASP A 167 -3.07 -13.73 -8.71
C ASP A 167 -2.88 -12.25 -9.09
N ILE A 168 -3.03 -11.34 -8.11
CA ILE A 168 -2.76 -9.91 -8.33
C ILE A 168 -1.30 -9.69 -8.70
N VAL A 169 -0.35 -10.27 -7.96
CA VAL A 169 1.08 -10.09 -8.23
C VAL A 169 1.48 -10.67 -9.57
N ASN A 170 0.99 -11.86 -9.92
CA ASN A 170 1.22 -12.50 -11.21
C ASN A 170 0.67 -11.67 -12.38
N ALA A 171 -0.48 -11.00 -12.20
CA ALA A 171 -1.04 -10.11 -13.23
C ALA A 171 -0.18 -8.87 -13.51
N PHE A 172 0.75 -8.52 -12.61
CA PHE A 172 1.77 -7.48 -12.76
C PHE A 172 3.18 -8.04 -13.02
N GLU A 173 3.29 -9.34 -13.38
CA GLU A 173 4.56 -10.01 -13.68
C GLU A 173 5.55 -10.06 -12.49
N GLY A 174 5.05 -9.99 -11.27
CA GLY A 174 5.82 -10.17 -10.04
C GLY A 174 5.75 -11.59 -9.51
N GLN A 175 6.40 -11.83 -8.38
CA GLN A 175 6.36 -13.10 -7.65
C GLN A 175 5.97 -12.85 -6.19
N PHE A 176 4.95 -13.55 -5.74
CA PHE A 176 4.44 -13.48 -4.38
C PHE A 176 4.84 -14.71 -3.58
N PHE A 177 5.27 -14.49 -2.36
CA PHE A 177 5.63 -15.54 -1.43
C PHE A 177 5.04 -15.27 -0.06
N SER A 178 4.71 -16.32 0.66
CA SER A 178 4.27 -16.25 2.05
C SER A 178 4.79 -17.43 2.87
N SER A 179 4.85 -17.25 4.17
CA SER A 179 5.23 -18.32 5.10
C SER A 179 4.46 -18.20 6.40
N GLU A 180 4.15 -19.38 6.99
CA GLU A 180 3.58 -19.57 8.30
C GLU A 180 4.59 -20.21 9.26
N ASP A 181 5.85 -20.40 8.81
CA ASP A 181 6.93 -20.96 9.60
C ASP A 181 7.29 -20.02 10.76
N GLU A 182 7.14 -20.50 11.99
CA GLU A 182 7.31 -19.70 13.21
C GLU A 182 8.75 -19.24 13.39
N ASP A 183 9.75 -20.04 13.00
CA ASP A 183 11.16 -19.70 13.12
C ASP A 183 11.52 -18.58 12.13
N LEU A 184 11.02 -18.65 10.90
CA LEU A 184 11.20 -17.58 9.92
C LEU A 184 10.49 -16.30 10.36
N ILE A 185 9.25 -16.38 10.83
CA ILE A 185 8.50 -15.22 11.34
C ILE A 185 9.26 -14.53 12.46
N ASP A 186 9.72 -15.30 13.45
CA ASP A 186 10.48 -14.80 14.59
C ASP A 186 11.81 -14.17 14.15
N TYR A 187 12.48 -14.77 13.18
CA TYR A 187 13.70 -14.25 12.62
C TYR A 187 13.47 -12.91 11.89
N LEU A 188 12.45 -12.82 11.03
CA LEU A 188 12.14 -11.57 10.32
C LEU A 188 11.73 -10.44 11.27
N ILE A 189 10.97 -10.75 12.32
CA ILE A 189 10.66 -9.78 13.39
C ILE A 189 11.93 -9.32 14.11
N LYS A 190 12.87 -10.24 14.38
CA LYS A 190 14.13 -9.94 15.02
C LYS A 190 14.99 -8.99 14.18
N ILE A 191 15.21 -9.30 12.90
CA ILE A 191 16.04 -8.43 12.04
C ILE A 191 15.36 -7.08 11.77
N ASN A 192 14.02 -7.04 11.65
CA ASN A 192 13.28 -5.78 11.56
C ASN A 192 13.41 -4.93 12.84
N GLN A 193 13.47 -5.55 14.01
CA GLN A 193 13.75 -4.85 15.26
C GLN A 193 15.19 -4.33 15.30
N GLU A 194 16.15 -5.18 14.95
CA GLU A 194 17.58 -4.81 14.95
C GLU A 194 17.84 -3.61 14.02
N SER A 195 17.28 -3.63 12.81
CA SER A 195 17.41 -2.54 11.84
C SER A 195 16.78 -1.24 12.32
N LEU A 196 15.60 -1.28 12.96
CA LEU A 196 15.02 -0.08 13.56
C LEU A 196 15.93 0.55 14.62
N PHE A 197 16.57 -0.26 15.48
CA PHE A 197 17.47 0.27 16.49
C PHE A 197 18.80 0.74 15.91
N GLU A 198 19.23 0.18 14.79
CA GLU A 198 20.36 0.64 14.01
C GLU A 198 20.07 2.02 13.36
N ASP A 199 18.94 2.15 12.69
CA ASP A 199 18.48 3.41 12.10
C ASP A 199 18.33 4.51 13.15
N LEU A 200 17.83 4.21 14.34
CA LEU A 200 17.73 5.16 15.45
C LEU A 200 19.11 5.61 16.00
N ASN A 201 20.18 4.85 15.74
CA ASN A 201 21.55 5.28 16.10
C ASN A 201 22.13 6.29 15.08
N SER A 202 21.67 6.29 13.84
CA SER A 202 21.99 7.30 12.84
C SER A 202 21.34 8.62 13.21
N GLN A 203 22.15 9.67 13.40
CA GLN A 203 21.62 10.99 13.76
C GLN A 203 20.73 11.56 12.66
N PRO A 204 21.13 11.57 11.36
CA PRO A 204 20.28 12.08 10.28
C PRO A 204 18.92 11.34 10.19
N MET A 205 18.91 10.00 10.27
CA MET A 205 17.69 9.19 10.25
C MET A 205 16.79 9.50 11.44
N ARG A 206 17.38 9.66 12.62
CA ARG A 206 16.61 9.97 13.83
C ARG A 206 15.98 11.37 13.77
N GLU A 207 16.69 12.36 13.25
CA GLU A 207 16.17 13.72 13.07
C GLU A 207 15.04 13.76 12.04
N GLU A 208 15.19 13.06 10.91
CA GLU A 208 14.13 12.93 9.92
C GLU A 208 12.89 12.26 10.55
N LEU A 209 13.05 11.13 11.23
CA LEU A 209 11.95 10.42 11.88
C LEU A 209 11.27 11.26 12.97
N ASP A 210 12.00 12.00 13.80
CA ASP A 210 11.43 12.89 14.83
C ASP A 210 10.53 13.95 14.19
N GLY A 211 10.95 14.51 13.08
CA GLY A 211 10.17 15.47 12.28
C GLY A 211 8.85 14.88 11.73
N LEU A 212 8.80 13.56 11.51
CA LEU A 212 7.63 12.87 10.99
C LEU A 212 6.61 12.48 12.08
N PHE A 213 7.03 12.30 13.33
CA PHE A 213 6.13 11.86 14.38
C PHE A 213 5.12 12.93 14.79
N ARG A 214 3.90 12.47 15.06
CA ARG A 214 2.81 13.25 15.68
C ARG A 214 2.46 12.61 17.01
N TYR A 215 2.90 13.24 18.07
CA TYR A 215 2.87 12.67 19.42
C TYR A 215 1.50 12.75 20.10
N SER A 216 0.61 13.60 19.56
CA SER A 216 -0.75 13.77 20.05
C SER A 216 -1.78 13.75 18.94
N LYS A 217 -3.08 13.55 19.31
CA LYS A 217 -4.19 13.65 18.36
C LYS A 217 -4.25 15.06 17.75
N LYS A 218 -4.04 16.10 18.55
CA LYS A 218 -4.05 17.50 18.08
C LYS A 218 -2.99 17.75 17.02
N GLU A 219 -1.75 17.28 17.23
CA GLU A 219 -0.68 17.40 16.23
C GLU A 219 -1.04 16.63 14.94
N ALA A 220 -1.52 15.37 15.07
CA ALA A 220 -1.91 14.56 13.93
C ALA A 220 -3.06 15.15 13.11
N GLU A 221 -4.04 15.78 13.80
CA GLU A 221 -5.19 16.42 13.17
C GLU A 221 -4.83 17.75 12.51
N THR A 222 -3.94 18.52 13.11
CA THR A 222 -3.46 19.79 12.56
C THR A 222 -2.62 19.58 11.31
N HIS A 223 -1.63 18.69 11.37
CA HIS A 223 -0.72 18.41 10.23
C HIS A 223 -1.36 17.54 9.15
N ARG A 224 -2.18 16.57 9.53
CA ARG A 224 -2.81 15.56 8.65
C ARG A 224 -1.83 14.69 7.87
N THR A 225 -0.54 14.86 8.08
CA THR A 225 0.58 14.09 7.53
C THR A 225 1.46 13.56 8.65
N GLY A 226 2.30 12.56 8.33
CA GLY A 226 3.25 11.98 9.27
C GLY A 226 2.68 10.84 10.12
N LEU A 227 3.50 10.35 11.02
CA LEU A 227 3.28 9.15 11.83
C LEU A 227 2.59 9.50 13.15
N TRP A 228 1.28 9.33 13.21
CA TRP A 228 0.59 9.45 14.49
C TRP A 228 0.92 8.27 15.39
N THR A 229 1.52 8.53 16.56
CA THR A 229 2.00 7.50 17.50
C THR A 229 0.93 6.49 17.90
N LYS A 230 -0.35 6.90 17.97
CA LYS A 230 -1.47 5.98 18.21
C LYS A 230 -1.62 4.94 17.09
N CYS A 231 -1.42 5.33 15.82
CA CYS A 231 -1.43 4.41 14.68
C CYS A 231 -0.17 3.54 14.61
N MET A 232 0.89 3.95 15.31
CA MET A 232 2.12 3.17 15.46
C MET A 232 2.07 2.16 16.61
N GLY A 233 1.02 2.18 17.44
CA GLY A 233 0.89 1.32 18.61
C GLY A 233 1.70 1.79 19.82
N PHE A 234 2.15 3.05 19.84
CA PHE A 234 3.00 3.58 20.91
C PHE A 234 2.39 4.77 21.64
N PRO A 235 2.59 4.89 22.97
CA PRO A 235 2.26 6.10 23.70
C PRO A 235 3.10 7.29 23.23
N GLY A 236 2.46 8.41 22.84
CA GLY A 236 3.14 9.59 22.31
C GLY A 236 4.22 10.15 23.24
N LYS A 237 3.95 10.18 24.57
CA LYS A 237 4.92 10.63 25.57
C LYS A 237 6.18 9.75 25.61
N LEU A 238 6.04 8.43 25.42
CA LEU A 238 7.17 7.50 25.37
C LEU A 238 8.03 7.78 24.12
N VAL A 239 7.41 7.82 22.95
CA VAL A 239 8.14 8.06 21.68
C VAL A 239 8.87 9.40 21.73
N LYS A 240 8.19 10.47 22.19
CA LYS A 240 8.80 11.79 22.37
C LYS A 240 10.00 11.77 23.33
N SER A 241 9.92 10.97 24.39
CA SER A 241 11.03 10.80 25.34
C SER A 241 12.20 10.04 24.71
N VAL A 242 11.95 9.03 23.85
CA VAL A 242 12.97 8.27 23.11
C VAL A 242 13.78 9.21 22.21
N PHE A 243 13.12 10.05 21.43
CA PHE A 243 13.81 10.99 20.54
C PHE A 243 14.55 12.09 21.31
N ARG A 244 13.90 12.75 22.28
CA ARG A 244 14.51 13.84 23.06
C ARG A 244 15.67 13.41 23.95
N HIS A 245 15.62 12.18 24.46
CA HIS A 245 16.61 11.64 25.40
C HIS A 245 17.24 10.36 24.87
N HIS A 246 17.51 10.30 23.55
CA HIS A 246 18.00 9.13 22.85
C HIS A 246 19.11 8.39 23.59
N ASN A 247 20.17 9.10 24.01
CA ASN A 247 21.32 8.50 24.71
C ASN A 247 20.96 7.73 25.99
N ARG A 248 19.81 8.05 26.61
CA ARG A 248 19.31 7.33 27.80
C ARG A 248 18.51 6.08 27.45
N TRP A 249 17.91 6.06 26.22
CA TRP A 249 17.04 4.98 25.78
C TRP A 249 17.74 3.89 24.98
N VAL A 250 18.94 4.18 24.45
CA VAL A 250 19.70 3.20 23.63
C VAL A 250 20.71 2.39 24.44
N LYS A 251 20.73 2.52 25.78
CA LYS A 251 21.68 1.82 26.67
C LYS A 251 20.99 1.09 27.81
N GLY A 252 21.62 -0.01 28.25
CA GLY A 252 21.25 -0.73 29.46
C GLY A 252 19.80 -1.25 29.49
N ALA A 253 19.21 -1.29 30.69
CA ALA A 253 17.86 -1.84 30.91
C ALA A 253 16.76 -1.14 30.10
N ARG A 254 16.87 0.17 29.86
CA ARG A 254 15.88 0.91 29.03
C ARG A 254 15.86 0.46 27.58
N LYS A 255 17.03 0.17 27.00
CA LYS A 255 17.11 -0.40 25.65
C LYS A 255 16.40 -1.75 25.59
N GLN A 256 16.65 -2.61 26.59
CA GLN A 256 16.00 -3.94 26.64
C GLN A 256 14.48 -3.82 26.82
N MET A 257 14.02 -2.93 27.70
CA MET A 257 12.60 -2.67 27.87
C MET A 257 11.95 -2.18 26.57
N LEU A 258 12.60 -1.27 25.86
CA LEU A 258 12.09 -0.75 24.59
C LEU A 258 12.06 -1.83 23.50
N LYS A 259 13.09 -2.68 23.44
CA LYS A 259 13.12 -3.85 22.55
C LYS A 259 11.99 -4.83 22.86
N GLN A 260 11.78 -5.16 24.13
CA GLN A 260 10.69 -6.06 24.54
C GLN A 260 9.32 -5.47 24.22
N TYR A 261 9.13 -4.19 24.49
CA TYR A 261 7.89 -3.50 24.13
C TYR A 261 7.62 -3.55 22.62
N TYR A 262 8.62 -3.22 21.80
CA TYR A 262 8.51 -3.26 20.35
C TYR A 262 8.21 -4.69 19.87
N ARG A 263 8.96 -5.70 20.33
CA ARG A 263 8.71 -7.09 19.97
C ARG A 263 7.29 -7.53 20.36
N GLY A 264 6.79 -7.10 21.51
CA GLY A 264 5.44 -7.38 21.97
C GLY A 264 4.34 -6.90 21.03
N THR A 265 4.60 -5.86 20.19
CA THR A 265 3.63 -5.39 19.19
C THR A 265 3.46 -6.33 17.99
N PHE A 266 4.29 -7.38 17.89
CA PHE A 266 4.21 -8.40 16.83
C PHE A 266 3.54 -9.71 17.29
N SER A 267 3.07 -9.76 18.53
CA SER A 267 2.40 -10.94 19.06
C SER A 267 1.24 -11.39 18.18
N GLY A 268 1.08 -12.71 18.02
CA GLY A 268 0.04 -13.32 17.19
C GLY A 268 0.28 -13.18 15.67
N THR A 269 1.46 -12.76 15.24
CA THR A 269 1.81 -12.83 13.80
C THR A 269 1.94 -14.31 13.40
N ALA A 270 1.11 -14.75 12.45
CA ALA A 270 1.10 -16.11 11.95
C ALA A 270 1.35 -16.20 10.43
N THR A 271 1.44 -15.07 9.75
CA THR A 271 1.79 -15.01 8.31
C THR A 271 2.72 -13.84 8.05
N VAL A 272 3.81 -14.12 7.35
CA VAL A 272 4.67 -13.12 6.69
C VAL A 272 4.62 -13.32 5.20
N GLY A 273 4.80 -12.24 4.44
CA GLY A 273 4.85 -12.30 2.99
C GLY A 273 5.93 -11.38 2.43
N TRP A 274 6.39 -11.71 1.24
CA TRP A 274 7.30 -10.86 0.48
C TRP A 274 7.03 -10.94 -1.02
N ILE A 275 7.48 -9.90 -1.72
CA ILE A 275 7.26 -9.75 -3.15
C ILE A 275 8.60 -9.50 -3.81
N GLN A 276 8.93 -10.28 -4.83
CA GLN A 276 10.00 -10.01 -5.77
C GLN A 276 9.38 -9.33 -7.00
N TYR A 277 9.98 -8.21 -7.40
CA TYR A 277 9.47 -7.39 -8.51
C TYR A 277 10.62 -6.59 -9.14
N PRO A 278 10.60 -6.32 -10.45
CA PRO A 278 11.53 -5.37 -11.05
C PRO A 278 11.52 -4.03 -10.31
N TRP A 279 12.71 -3.50 -10.03
CA TRP A 279 12.85 -2.30 -9.18
C TRP A 279 13.86 -1.29 -9.73
N THR A 280 14.10 -1.32 -11.04
CA THR A 280 15.18 -0.55 -11.66
C THR A 280 14.69 0.83 -12.13
N THR A 281 13.58 0.87 -12.82
CA THR A 281 13.05 2.09 -13.45
C THR A 281 11.95 2.74 -12.62
N ASN A 282 11.64 4.00 -12.91
CA ASN A 282 10.47 4.67 -12.32
C ASN A 282 9.16 4.00 -12.74
N GLU A 283 9.14 3.39 -13.93
CA GLU A 283 8.02 2.60 -14.42
C GLU A 283 7.79 1.38 -13.53
N ASP A 284 8.85 0.60 -13.25
CA ASP A 284 8.75 -0.59 -12.39
C ASP A 284 8.17 -0.21 -11.02
N LYS A 285 8.69 0.85 -10.41
CA LYS A 285 8.25 1.31 -9.08
C LYS A 285 6.81 1.82 -9.10
N PHE A 286 6.41 2.52 -10.15
CA PHE A 286 5.05 3.00 -10.33
C PHE A 286 4.06 1.83 -10.47
N GLU A 287 4.34 0.87 -11.35
CA GLU A 287 3.48 -0.31 -11.55
C GLU A 287 3.45 -1.21 -10.29
N PHE A 288 4.59 -1.35 -9.61
CA PHE A 288 4.62 -1.98 -8.27
C PHE A 288 3.65 -1.29 -7.30
N GLY A 289 3.63 0.04 -7.28
CA GLY A 289 2.70 0.80 -6.44
C GLY A 289 1.24 0.51 -6.77
N ARG A 290 0.89 0.39 -8.04
CA ARG A 290 -0.47 0.01 -8.49
C ARG A 290 -0.83 -1.39 -7.99
N MET A 291 0.06 -2.34 -8.19
CA MET A 291 -0.07 -3.70 -7.68
C MET A 291 -0.26 -3.73 -6.15
N LEU A 292 0.60 -3.03 -5.41
CA LEU A 292 0.55 -2.97 -3.94
C LEU A 292 -0.77 -2.38 -3.44
N CYS A 293 -1.33 -1.39 -4.14
CA CYS A 293 -2.66 -0.86 -3.83
C CYS A 293 -3.71 -1.97 -3.87
N ARG A 294 -3.74 -2.78 -4.93
CA ARG A 294 -4.70 -3.89 -5.10
C ARG A 294 -4.56 -4.95 -4.02
N ILE A 295 -3.33 -5.35 -3.70
CA ILE A 295 -3.05 -6.31 -2.60
C ILE A 295 -3.64 -5.77 -1.28
N TRP A 296 -3.41 -4.50 -0.98
CA TRP A 296 -3.93 -3.89 0.25
C TRP A 296 -5.45 -3.80 0.29
N MET A 297 -6.09 -3.55 -0.88
CA MET A 297 -7.55 -3.54 -0.99
C MET A 297 -8.11 -4.97 -0.86
N GLN A 298 -7.46 -5.97 -1.47
CA GLN A 298 -7.85 -7.37 -1.35
C GLN A 298 -7.79 -7.84 0.12
N MET A 299 -6.71 -7.54 0.82
CA MET A 299 -6.63 -7.86 2.26
C MET A 299 -7.74 -7.18 3.05
N ALA A 300 -8.06 -5.91 2.74
CA ALA A 300 -9.16 -5.21 3.40
C ALA A 300 -10.54 -5.80 3.06
N ASN A 301 -10.72 -6.33 1.84
CA ASN A 301 -11.92 -7.04 1.43
C ASN A 301 -12.14 -8.34 2.23
N ASP A 302 -11.06 -8.96 2.65
CA ASP A 302 -11.04 -10.23 3.39
C ASP A 302 -10.89 -10.00 4.92
N ASP A 303 -11.16 -8.79 5.39
CA ASP A 303 -11.02 -8.37 6.81
C ASP A 303 -9.61 -8.58 7.40
N ALA A 304 -8.62 -8.74 6.55
CA ALA A 304 -7.22 -8.90 6.94
C ALA A 304 -6.47 -7.55 6.92
N TYR A 305 -5.42 -7.49 7.71
CA TYR A 305 -4.55 -6.31 7.80
C TYR A 305 -3.12 -6.66 7.42
N MET A 306 -2.47 -5.71 6.76
CA MET A 306 -1.05 -5.79 6.42
C MET A 306 -0.26 -4.72 7.19
N HIS A 307 0.95 -5.10 7.61
CA HIS A 307 1.94 -4.20 8.20
C HIS A 307 3.27 -4.36 7.49
N PRO A 308 3.69 -3.37 6.67
CA PRO A 308 4.98 -3.39 5.99
C PRO A 308 6.17 -3.49 6.94
N PHE A 309 7.15 -4.29 6.57
CA PHE A 309 8.47 -4.35 7.19
C PHE A 309 9.45 -3.45 6.41
N GLY A 310 9.18 -2.14 6.40
CA GLY A 310 9.95 -1.18 5.61
C GLY A 310 11.46 -1.26 5.85
N ASN A 311 11.87 -1.39 7.12
CA ASN A 311 13.28 -1.49 7.48
C ASN A 311 14.00 -2.72 6.88
N LEU A 312 13.29 -3.80 6.57
CA LEU A 312 13.90 -4.97 5.91
C LEU A 312 14.31 -4.68 4.47
N ILE A 313 13.77 -3.62 3.88
CA ILE A 313 14.08 -3.21 2.51
C ILE A 313 15.03 -2.01 2.49
N THR A 314 14.82 -1.03 3.40
CA THR A 314 15.58 0.23 3.39
C THR A 314 16.90 0.17 4.13
N ASN A 315 17.02 -0.73 5.14
CA ASN A 315 18.28 -0.90 5.87
C ASN A 315 19.17 -1.94 5.16
N PRO A 316 20.38 -1.58 4.69
CA PRO A 316 21.23 -2.48 3.89
C PRO A 316 21.59 -3.78 4.59
N SER A 317 21.89 -3.74 5.90
CA SER A 317 22.24 -4.93 6.69
C SER A 317 21.05 -5.89 6.84
N ALA A 318 19.82 -5.34 7.06
CA ALA A 318 18.62 -6.15 7.15
C ALA A 318 18.22 -6.72 5.79
N PHE A 319 18.36 -5.96 4.72
CA PHE A 319 18.11 -6.40 3.35
C PHE A 319 19.02 -7.56 2.95
N GLU A 320 20.31 -7.47 3.23
CA GLU A 320 21.28 -8.56 2.98
C GLU A 320 20.91 -9.83 3.78
N LYS A 321 20.62 -9.70 5.07
CA LYS A 321 20.20 -10.82 5.92
C LYS A 321 18.94 -11.48 5.39
N MET A 322 17.97 -10.70 4.93
CA MET A 322 16.72 -11.22 4.39
C MET A 322 16.94 -11.96 3.07
N ASN A 323 17.72 -11.38 2.14
CA ASN A 323 18.06 -12.04 0.88
C ASN A 323 18.78 -13.37 1.09
N ASN A 324 19.72 -13.42 2.05
CA ASN A 324 20.45 -14.65 2.37
C ASN A 324 19.54 -15.71 2.99
N THR A 325 18.65 -15.32 3.89
CA THR A 325 17.71 -16.24 4.58
C THR A 325 16.69 -16.83 3.63
N LEU A 326 16.19 -16.03 2.70
CA LEU A 326 15.20 -16.47 1.71
C LEU A 326 15.83 -17.01 0.42
N GLU A 327 17.17 -17.14 0.38
CA GLU A 327 17.92 -17.61 -0.79
C GLU A 327 17.61 -16.87 -2.09
N LEU A 328 17.37 -15.55 -2.00
CA LEU A 328 16.95 -14.72 -3.14
C LEU A 328 18.09 -14.31 -4.09
N ASN A 329 19.34 -14.67 -3.79
CA ASN A 329 20.53 -14.28 -4.55
C ASN A 329 20.77 -15.13 -5.81
N LYS A 330 19.74 -15.79 -6.34
CA LYS A 330 19.84 -16.57 -7.58
C LYS A 330 19.82 -15.63 -8.79
N GLU A 331 20.76 -15.80 -9.72
CA GLU A 331 21.06 -14.90 -10.85
C GLU A 331 19.89 -14.54 -11.80
N SER A 332 18.73 -15.17 -11.66
CA SER A 332 17.56 -14.96 -12.52
C SER A 332 16.33 -14.38 -11.82
N ALA A 333 16.40 -14.10 -10.53
CA ALA A 333 15.23 -13.64 -9.78
C ALA A 333 15.15 -12.11 -9.74
N ALA A 334 13.94 -11.57 -9.88
CA ALA A 334 13.69 -10.16 -9.60
C ALA A 334 14.08 -9.83 -8.14
N PRO A 335 14.54 -8.62 -7.83
CA PRO A 335 14.93 -8.26 -6.48
C PRO A 335 13.75 -8.27 -5.51
N LEU A 336 14.05 -8.42 -4.23
CA LEU A 336 13.10 -8.21 -3.16
C LEU A 336 12.64 -6.74 -3.14
N ALA A 337 11.38 -6.51 -3.42
CA ALA A 337 10.81 -5.16 -3.47
C ALA A 337 10.00 -4.80 -2.21
N PHE A 338 9.42 -5.79 -1.54
CA PHE A 338 8.54 -5.56 -0.41
C PHE A 338 8.48 -6.75 0.56
N ALA A 339 8.33 -6.47 1.84
CA ALA A 339 8.10 -7.47 2.87
C ALA A 339 7.08 -6.95 3.89
N PHE A 340 6.29 -7.85 4.45
CA PHE A 340 5.23 -7.49 5.38
C PHE A 340 4.84 -8.67 6.29
N ARG A 341 4.20 -8.36 7.40
CA ARG A 341 3.37 -9.31 8.12
C ARG A 341 1.90 -9.05 7.83
N ALA A 342 1.10 -10.09 7.85
CA ALA A 342 -0.34 -9.98 7.68
C ALA A 342 -1.11 -10.87 8.65
N GLY A 343 -2.38 -10.56 8.89
CA GLY A 343 -3.25 -11.32 9.80
C GLY A 343 -4.47 -10.53 10.23
N TYR A 344 -5.16 -11.04 11.21
CA TYR A 344 -6.42 -10.50 11.71
C TYR A 344 -6.21 -9.81 13.07
N SER A 345 -6.87 -8.68 13.27
CA SER A 345 -6.80 -7.92 14.53
C SER A 345 -8.07 -7.13 14.77
N LYS A 346 -8.22 -6.55 15.97
CA LYS A 346 -9.19 -5.48 16.17
C LYS A 346 -8.88 -4.34 15.20
N GLN A 347 -9.92 -3.63 14.76
CA GLN A 347 -9.77 -2.52 13.83
C GLN A 347 -8.75 -1.50 14.36
N PRO A 348 -7.67 -1.23 13.60
CA PRO A 348 -6.64 -0.29 14.03
C PRO A 348 -7.13 1.16 13.91
N PRO A 349 -6.52 2.09 14.66
CA PRO A 349 -6.84 3.50 14.54
C PRO A 349 -6.54 4.02 13.13
N ARG A 350 -7.28 5.05 12.71
CA ARG A 350 -7.16 5.68 11.39
C ARG A 350 -6.38 6.98 11.50
N SER A 351 -5.37 7.13 10.67
CA SER A 351 -4.62 8.39 10.54
C SER A 351 -5.40 9.43 9.73
N PHE A 352 -5.08 10.69 9.93
CA PHE A 352 -5.67 11.79 9.18
C PHE A 352 -5.13 11.86 7.76
N ARG A 353 -5.87 12.50 6.86
CA ARG A 353 -5.48 12.75 5.48
C ARG A 353 -5.66 14.23 5.14
N ILE A 354 -4.79 14.76 4.29
CA ILE A 354 -4.97 16.10 3.75
C ILE A 354 -6.30 16.19 2.97
N PRO A 355 -6.97 17.32 2.97
CA PRO A 355 -8.23 17.46 2.26
C PRO A 355 -8.02 17.56 0.75
N THR A 356 -9.06 17.24 -0.03
CA THR A 356 -9.05 17.22 -1.50
C THR A 356 -8.49 18.50 -2.10
N ASN A 357 -8.91 19.66 -1.62
CA ASN A 357 -8.44 20.97 -2.08
C ASN A 357 -6.97 21.30 -1.79
N LYS A 358 -6.24 20.43 -1.08
CA LYS A 358 -4.78 20.51 -0.89
C LYS A 358 -4.02 19.49 -1.76
N ILE A 359 -4.73 18.55 -2.36
CA ILE A 359 -4.19 17.61 -3.33
C ILE A 359 -4.32 18.19 -4.74
N ILE A 360 -5.47 18.76 -5.05
CA ILE A 360 -5.73 19.39 -6.35
C ILE A 360 -5.07 20.78 -6.36
N LEU A 361 -4.28 21.00 -7.40
CA LEU A 361 -3.60 22.27 -7.65
C LEU A 361 -4.53 23.19 -8.47
N SER A 362 -4.61 24.43 -8.08
CA SER A 362 -5.32 25.48 -8.82
C SER A 362 -4.58 25.85 -10.11
#